data_c9fdf75cbaeecc77bcb45275e344c9ef
#
_entry.id   c9fdf75cbaeecc77bcb45275e344c9ef
#
_cell.length_a   1.000
_cell.length_b   1.000
_cell.length_c   1.000
_cell.angle_alpha   90.00
_cell.angle_beta   90.00
_cell.angle_gamma   90.00
#
_symmetry.space_group_name_H-M   'P 1'
#
loop_
_entity.id
_entity.type
_entity.pdbx_description
1 polymer ?
#
loop_
_entity_poly.entity_id
_entity_poly.type
_entity_poly.pdbx_seq_one_letter_code
_entity_poly.pdbx_strand_id
1 'polypeptide(L)'
;EKFSRPGARYTEASLVKKLEELGIGRPSTYAPTISTIQNRGYIEKGTVDGNSRDYLQISLIENSIQEKSLTEKHGSDKGKLVPTDIGMIVTDFLVEHFENILDYNFTAKVEQNFDEIAEGKKEWTNMMKSFYKDFHPVVLDVKENAERESGKRNLGVHPETNRDVSVRLGKFGPMVQIGNVEDEEKPLFASLSPEMQLGSVTLKEALDLFELP
;
A
#
# COMPACT_ATOMS: atom_id res chain seq x y z
N GLU A 1 -17.99 -20.20 -17.04
CA GLU A 1 -16.70 -19.51 -16.86
C GLU A 1 -16.19 -19.74 -15.45
N LYS A 2 -14.89 -19.73 -15.27
CA LYS A 2 -14.21 -19.86 -13.97
C LYS A 2 -13.09 -18.84 -13.89
N PHE A 3 -13.08 -18.09 -12.81
CA PHE A 3 -12.10 -17.04 -12.58
C PHE A 3 -11.12 -17.44 -11.47
N SER A 4 -9.84 -17.09 -11.63
CA SER A 4 -8.87 -17.15 -10.56
C SER A 4 -9.20 -16.08 -9.50
N ARG A 5 -8.90 -16.37 -8.24
CA ARG A 5 -9.07 -15.40 -7.14
C ARG A 5 -7.70 -14.98 -6.65
N PRO A 6 -7.46 -13.68 -6.39
CA PRO A 6 -6.26 -13.24 -5.71
C PRO A 6 -6.23 -13.84 -4.29
N GLY A 7 -5.05 -13.89 -3.68
CA GLY A 7 -4.91 -14.26 -2.28
C GLY A 7 -5.73 -13.32 -1.39
N ALA A 8 -6.34 -13.88 -0.34
CA ALA A 8 -7.09 -13.08 0.62
C ALA A 8 -6.15 -12.11 1.37
N ARG A 9 -6.63 -10.90 1.70
CA ARG A 9 -5.93 -9.98 2.60
C ARG A 9 -5.71 -10.61 3.96
N TYR A 10 -4.70 -10.17 4.68
CA TYR A 10 -4.37 -10.71 5.99
C TYR A 10 -5.36 -10.26 7.08
N THR A 11 -5.59 -11.16 8.04
CA THR A 11 -5.98 -10.82 9.41
C THR A 11 -4.71 -10.69 10.25
N GLU A 12 -4.79 -10.14 11.47
CA GLU A 12 -3.63 -10.12 12.37
C GLU A 12 -3.04 -11.53 12.56
N ALA A 13 -3.89 -12.53 12.80
CA ALA A 13 -3.44 -13.91 13.01
C ALA A 13 -2.76 -14.50 11.75
N SER A 14 -3.32 -14.27 10.56
CA SER A 14 -2.71 -14.77 9.33
C SER A 14 -1.44 -14.01 8.95
N LEU A 15 -1.31 -12.73 9.34
CA LEU A 15 -0.09 -11.95 9.19
C LEU A 15 1.02 -12.48 10.11
N VAL A 16 0.71 -12.75 11.39
CA VAL A 16 1.66 -13.39 12.32
C VAL A 16 2.17 -14.71 11.76
N LYS A 17 1.26 -15.55 11.29
CA LYS A 17 1.65 -16.82 10.66
C LYS A 17 2.58 -16.61 9.47
N LYS A 18 2.31 -15.60 8.64
CA LYS A 18 3.15 -15.31 7.48
C LYS A 18 4.52 -14.76 7.87
N LEU A 19 4.62 -13.94 8.90
CA LEU A 19 5.89 -13.45 9.44
C LEU A 19 6.73 -14.63 9.99
N GLU A 20 6.08 -15.56 10.71
CA GLU A 20 6.73 -16.77 11.22
C GLU A 20 7.25 -17.66 10.09
N GLU A 21 6.44 -17.92 9.05
CA GLU A 21 6.84 -18.68 7.86
C GLU A 21 8.06 -18.07 7.15
N LEU A 22 8.17 -16.75 7.16
CA LEU A 22 9.27 -16.00 6.53
C LEU A 22 10.48 -15.80 7.47
N GLY A 23 10.39 -16.19 8.73
CA GLY A 23 11.43 -15.95 9.75
C GLY A 23 11.59 -14.49 10.12
N ILE A 24 10.56 -13.66 9.90
CA ILE A 24 10.58 -12.22 10.18
C ILE A 24 10.06 -11.97 11.59
N GLY A 25 10.95 -11.58 12.51
CA GLY A 25 10.61 -11.34 13.91
C GLY A 25 10.60 -12.60 14.78
N ARG A 26 10.07 -12.45 15.97
CA ARG A 26 9.96 -13.49 17.00
C ARG A 26 8.59 -13.39 17.70
N PRO A 27 8.14 -14.39 18.44
CA PRO A 27 6.86 -14.34 19.15
C PRO A 27 6.65 -13.09 19.99
N SER A 28 7.72 -12.57 20.60
CA SER A 28 7.67 -11.33 21.40
C SER A 28 7.50 -10.03 20.58
N THR A 29 7.79 -10.04 19.27
CA THR A 29 7.76 -8.85 18.42
C THR A 29 6.58 -8.80 17.45
N TYR A 30 5.90 -9.91 17.16
CA TYR A 30 4.81 -9.93 16.18
C TYR A 30 3.67 -8.98 16.55
N ALA A 31 3.09 -9.12 17.73
CA ALA A 31 1.97 -8.29 18.16
C ALA A 31 2.36 -6.80 18.32
N PRO A 32 3.51 -6.44 18.95
CA PRO A 32 3.97 -5.06 18.99
C PRO A 32 4.17 -4.42 17.61
N THR A 33 4.73 -5.16 16.65
CA THR A 33 4.92 -4.67 15.28
C THR A 33 3.59 -4.36 14.60
N ILE A 34 2.63 -5.29 14.66
CA ILE A 34 1.29 -5.10 14.07
C ILE A 34 0.58 -3.91 14.73
N SER A 35 0.64 -3.80 16.05
CA SER A 35 0.07 -2.65 16.77
C SER A 35 0.74 -1.34 16.37
N THR A 36 2.06 -1.33 16.18
CA THR A 36 2.80 -0.13 15.78
C THR A 36 2.38 0.37 14.40
N ILE A 37 2.26 -0.51 13.40
CA ILE A 37 1.88 -0.10 12.03
C ILE A 37 0.41 0.35 11.96
N GLN A 38 -0.47 -0.19 12.82
CA GLN A 38 -1.85 0.30 12.98
C GLN A 38 -1.86 1.66 13.69
N ASN A 39 -1.15 1.82 14.79
CA ASN A 39 -1.09 3.09 15.54
C ASN A 39 -0.48 4.23 14.73
N ARG A 40 0.43 3.93 13.80
CA ARG A 40 0.98 4.89 12.84
C ARG A 40 0.06 5.17 11.66
N GLY A 41 -1.07 4.49 11.57
CA GLY A 41 -2.02 4.64 10.49
C GLY A 41 -1.52 4.12 9.13
N TYR A 42 -0.56 3.21 9.11
CA TYR A 42 -0.09 2.60 7.85
C TYR A 42 -1.03 1.53 7.34
N ILE A 43 -1.72 0.87 8.25
CA ILE A 43 -2.79 -0.10 7.96
C ILE A 43 -3.95 0.11 8.92
N GLU A 44 -5.12 -0.31 8.49
CA GLU A 44 -6.34 -0.32 9.32
C GLU A 44 -7.12 -1.63 9.15
N LYS A 45 -8.02 -1.91 10.10
CA LYS A 45 -9.02 -2.98 9.93
C LYS A 45 -10.17 -2.44 9.12
N GLY A 46 -10.28 -2.89 7.89
CA GLY A 46 -11.26 -2.40 6.94
C GLY A 46 -12.22 -3.48 6.46
N THR A 47 -13.25 -3.02 5.78
CA THR A 47 -14.12 -3.81 4.93
C THR A 47 -13.97 -3.28 3.52
N VAL A 48 -13.62 -4.15 2.59
CA VAL A 48 -13.57 -3.83 1.17
C VAL A 48 -14.82 -4.42 0.53
N ASP A 49 -15.66 -3.58 -0.04
CA ASP A 49 -16.79 -4.01 -0.82
C ASP A 49 -16.32 -4.59 -2.14
N GLY A 50 -16.78 -5.81 -2.45
CA GLY A 50 -16.44 -6.42 -3.72
C GLY A 50 -17.23 -5.81 -4.87
N ASN A 51 -16.69 -5.98 -6.08
CA ASN A 51 -17.36 -5.62 -7.32
C ASN A 51 -18.26 -6.75 -7.79
N SER A 52 -19.39 -6.40 -8.42
CA SER A 52 -20.24 -7.37 -9.10
C SER A 52 -19.68 -7.65 -10.50
N ARG A 53 -19.72 -8.90 -10.92
CA ARG A 53 -19.44 -9.29 -12.30
C ARG A 53 -20.41 -10.36 -12.76
N ASP A 54 -20.74 -10.32 -14.03
CA ASP A 54 -21.57 -11.34 -14.65
C ASP A 54 -20.67 -12.45 -15.22
N TYR A 55 -21.17 -13.67 -15.19
CA TYR A 55 -20.51 -14.82 -15.78
C TYR A 55 -21.53 -15.76 -16.41
N LEU A 56 -21.08 -16.46 -17.46
CA LEU A 56 -21.92 -17.41 -18.17
C LEU A 56 -21.78 -18.80 -17.57
N GLN A 57 -22.89 -19.38 -17.17
CA GLN A 57 -23.01 -20.78 -16.78
C GLN A 57 -23.65 -21.55 -17.92
N ILE A 58 -22.95 -22.56 -18.44
CA ILE A 58 -23.45 -23.47 -19.44
C ILE A 58 -23.64 -24.84 -18.79
N SER A 59 -24.84 -25.37 -18.90
CA SER A 59 -25.22 -26.65 -18.32
C SER A 59 -25.85 -27.56 -19.39
N LEU A 60 -25.45 -28.82 -19.40
CA LEU A 60 -26.10 -29.85 -20.23
C LEU A 60 -27.08 -30.61 -19.35
N ILE A 61 -28.36 -30.47 -19.65
CA ILE A 61 -29.47 -31.17 -18.94
C ILE A 61 -30.31 -31.91 -19.98
N GLU A 62 -30.45 -33.21 -19.81
CA GLU A 62 -31.27 -34.06 -20.71
C GLU A 62 -31.00 -33.84 -22.20
N ASN A 63 -29.74 -33.83 -22.61
CA ASN A 63 -29.27 -33.55 -23.97
C ASN A 63 -29.53 -32.12 -24.50
N SER A 64 -29.98 -31.20 -23.63
CA SER A 64 -30.18 -29.79 -24.00
C SER A 64 -29.17 -28.91 -23.32
N ILE A 65 -28.55 -27.99 -24.07
CA ILE A 65 -27.62 -26.98 -23.55
C ILE A 65 -28.46 -25.81 -23.02
N GLN A 66 -28.26 -25.49 -21.76
CA GLN A 66 -28.87 -24.32 -21.13
C GLN A 66 -27.76 -23.31 -20.78
N GLU A 67 -27.95 -22.07 -21.19
CA GLU A 67 -27.09 -20.96 -20.86
C GLU A 67 -27.78 -20.02 -19.87
N LYS A 68 -27.09 -19.66 -18.80
CA LYS A 68 -27.57 -18.69 -17.79
C LYS A 68 -26.50 -17.67 -17.52
N SER A 69 -26.85 -16.40 -17.62
CA SER A 69 -26.03 -15.33 -17.06
C SER A 69 -26.32 -15.22 -15.58
N LEU A 70 -25.28 -15.32 -14.76
CA LEU A 70 -25.34 -15.20 -13.30
C LEU A 70 -24.41 -14.09 -12.85
N THR A 71 -24.76 -13.43 -11.77
CA THR A 71 -23.93 -12.38 -11.17
C THR A 71 -23.29 -12.89 -9.89
N GLU A 72 -21.99 -12.67 -9.73
CA GLU A 72 -21.30 -12.94 -8.46
C GLU A 72 -20.61 -11.68 -7.93
N LYS A 73 -20.48 -11.60 -6.61
CA LYS A 73 -19.67 -10.58 -5.95
C LYS A 73 -18.25 -11.11 -5.74
N HIS A 74 -17.23 -10.36 -6.18
CA HIS A 74 -15.83 -10.75 -6.05
C HIS A 74 -14.99 -9.64 -5.41
N GLY A 75 -13.86 -10.02 -4.78
CA GLY A 75 -12.91 -9.07 -4.17
C GLY A 75 -13.41 -8.44 -2.87
N SER A 76 -14.53 -8.90 -2.29
CA SER A 76 -14.98 -8.44 -0.97
C SER A 76 -14.13 -9.06 0.14
N ASP A 77 -13.71 -8.23 1.09
CA ASP A 77 -13.02 -8.64 2.31
C ASP A 77 -13.65 -7.95 3.53
N LYS A 78 -13.80 -8.65 4.63
CA LYS A 78 -14.36 -8.10 5.87
C LYS A 78 -13.42 -8.34 7.03
N GLY A 79 -13.15 -7.26 7.79
CA GLY A 79 -12.31 -7.33 9.00
C GLY A 79 -10.86 -7.72 8.70
N LYS A 80 -10.36 -7.34 7.53
CA LYS A 80 -8.98 -7.58 7.09
C LYS A 80 -8.12 -6.36 7.34
N LEU A 81 -6.80 -6.57 7.36
CA LEU A 81 -5.83 -5.49 7.37
C LEU A 81 -5.74 -4.90 5.96
N VAL A 82 -6.02 -3.62 5.86
CA VAL A 82 -6.01 -2.86 4.60
C VAL A 82 -4.97 -1.76 4.71
N PRO A 83 -4.05 -1.60 3.75
CA PRO A 83 -3.13 -0.48 3.75
C PRO A 83 -3.90 0.84 3.55
N THR A 84 -3.44 1.88 4.23
CA THR A 84 -3.92 3.26 4.03
C THR A 84 -3.10 3.95 2.95
N ASP A 85 -3.54 5.12 2.48
CA ASP A 85 -2.76 5.94 1.54
C ASP A 85 -1.38 6.30 2.10
N ILE A 86 -1.30 6.63 3.40
CA ILE A 86 -0.02 6.90 4.07
C ILE A 86 0.86 5.65 4.07
N GLY A 87 0.27 4.48 4.35
CA GLY A 87 0.99 3.21 4.32
C GLY A 87 1.55 2.89 2.94
N MET A 88 0.81 3.16 1.89
CA MET A 88 1.27 2.97 0.51
C MET A 88 2.43 3.90 0.17
N ILE A 89 2.30 5.22 0.44
CA ILE A 89 3.35 6.21 0.19
C ILE A 89 4.65 5.85 0.93
N VAL A 90 4.54 5.49 2.21
CA VAL A 90 5.72 5.08 3.00
C VAL A 90 6.35 3.81 2.43
N THR A 91 5.54 2.86 1.98
CA THR A 91 6.03 1.62 1.38
C THR A 91 6.77 1.91 0.07
N ASP A 92 6.19 2.72 -0.81
CA ASP A 92 6.78 3.08 -2.10
C ASP A 92 8.12 3.80 -1.89
N PHE A 93 8.17 4.78 -0.99
CA PHE A 93 9.41 5.47 -0.60
C PHE A 93 10.48 4.50 -0.08
N LEU A 94 10.09 3.56 0.77
CA LEU A 94 11.03 2.59 1.33
C LEU A 94 11.51 1.59 0.28
N VAL A 95 10.65 1.17 -0.65
CA VAL A 95 11.03 0.28 -1.76
C VAL A 95 12.02 0.97 -2.68
N GLU A 96 11.81 2.23 -2.99
CA GLU A 96 12.70 2.99 -3.87
C GLU A 96 14.09 3.24 -3.27
N HIS A 97 14.14 3.58 -1.99
CA HIS A 97 15.39 4.04 -1.37
C HIS A 97 16.07 3.03 -0.45
N PHE A 98 15.34 2.02 0.04
CA PHE A 98 15.82 1.08 1.07
C PHE A 98 15.52 -0.39 0.74
N GLU A 99 15.58 -0.77 -0.53
CA GLU A 99 15.26 -2.12 -1.02
C GLU A 99 15.92 -3.23 -0.21
N ASN A 100 17.22 -3.07 0.13
CA ASN A 100 17.98 -4.07 0.89
C ASN A 100 17.41 -4.36 2.28
N ILE A 101 16.76 -3.38 2.92
CA ILE A 101 16.15 -3.55 4.25
C ILE A 101 14.75 -4.16 4.13
N LEU A 102 14.07 -3.91 3.01
CA LEU A 102 12.75 -4.46 2.73
C LEU A 102 12.80 -5.89 2.19
N ASP A 103 13.98 -6.40 1.84
CA ASP A 103 14.12 -7.82 1.52
C ASP A 103 13.69 -8.66 2.72
N TYR A 104 12.74 -9.55 2.51
CA TYR A 104 12.24 -10.45 3.57
C TYR A 104 13.36 -11.27 4.22
N ASN A 105 14.38 -11.64 3.46
CA ASN A 105 15.56 -12.34 3.99
C ASN A 105 16.44 -11.46 4.88
N PHE A 106 16.37 -10.13 4.76
CA PHE A 106 17.19 -9.24 5.59
C PHE A 106 16.86 -9.43 7.07
N THR A 107 15.60 -9.32 7.46
CA THR A 107 15.18 -9.49 8.85
C THR A 107 15.48 -10.89 9.35
N ALA A 108 15.23 -11.91 8.54
CA ALA A 108 15.55 -13.31 8.90
C ALA A 108 17.05 -13.51 9.16
N LYS A 109 17.93 -12.93 8.34
CA LYS A 109 19.39 -12.94 8.53
C LYS A 109 19.82 -12.20 9.80
N VAL A 110 19.20 -11.05 10.08
CA VAL A 110 19.49 -10.28 11.31
C VAL A 110 19.11 -11.09 12.54
N GLU A 111 17.95 -11.71 12.54
CA GLU A 111 17.50 -12.57 13.64
C GLU A 111 18.44 -13.78 13.86
N GLN A 112 18.90 -14.41 12.77
CA GLN A 112 19.90 -15.46 12.85
C GLN A 112 21.23 -14.97 13.43
N ASN A 113 21.68 -13.78 13.02
CA ASN A 113 22.89 -13.17 13.59
C ASN A 113 22.74 -12.93 15.10
N PHE A 114 21.56 -12.53 15.58
CA PHE A 114 21.30 -12.37 17.01
C PHE A 114 21.36 -13.69 17.76
N ASP A 115 20.86 -14.78 17.18
CA ASP A 115 20.98 -16.11 17.75
C ASP A 115 22.47 -16.54 17.84
N GLU A 116 23.26 -16.31 16.79
CA GLU A 116 24.71 -16.59 16.78
C GLU A 116 25.48 -15.75 17.82
N ILE A 117 25.10 -14.49 18.03
CA ILE A 117 25.66 -13.63 19.07
C ILE A 117 25.30 -14.14 20.46
N ALA A 118 24.06 -14.51 20.68
CA ALA A 118 23.60 -15.07 21.95
C ALA A 118 24.32 -16.36 22.31
N GLU A 119 24.68 -17.17 21.31
CA GLU A 119 25.47 -18.41 21.46
C GLU A 119 26.99 -18.16 21.58
N GLY A 120 27.46 -16.91 21.52
CA GLY A 120 28.86 -16.54 21.57
C GLY A 120 29.69 -16.89 20.32
N LYS A 121 29.00 -17.18 19.21
CA LYS A 121 29.64 -17.53 17.93
C LYS A 121 30.03 -16.30 17.11
N LYS A 122 29.46 -15.14 17.41
CA LYS A 122 29.64 -13.90 16.66
C LYS A 122 29.71 -12.69 17.59
N GLU A 123 30.58 -11.74 17.22
CA GLU A 123 30.71 -10.48 17.93
C GLU A 123 29.68 -9.45 17.43
N TRP A 124 28.83 -8.94 18.33
CA TRP A 124 27.79 -7.99 17.98
C TRP A 124 28.34 -6.67 17.39
N THR A 125 29.50 -6.20 17.86
CA THR A 125 30.16 -4.98 17.38
C THR A 125 30.56 -5.08 15.92
N ASN A 126 31.02 -6.23 15.48
CA ASN A 126 31.39 -6.47 14.08
C ASN A 126 30.16 -6.51 13.17
N MET A 127 29.08 -7.15 13.63
CA MET A 127 27.80 -7.16 12.93
C MET A 127 27.25 -5.75 12.77
N MET A 128 27.22 -4.96 13.84
CA MET A 128 26.74 -3.57 13.81
C MET A 128 27.61 -2.65 12.93
N LYS A 129 28.94 -2.78 12.98
CA LYS A 129 29.84 -2.01 12.10
C LYS A 129 29.60 -2.33 10.63
N SER A 130 29.43 -3.60 10.28
CA SER A 130 29.13 -4.01 8.90
C SER A 130 27.81 -3.44 8.43
N PHE A 131 26.75 -3.59 9.21
CA PHE A 131 25.44 -3.02 8.89
C PHE A 131 25.49 -1.50 8.71
N TYR A 132 26.09 -0.79 9.67
CA TYR A 132 26.15 0.68 9.65
C TYR A 132 26.94 1.23 8.46
N LYS A 133 28.03 0.54 8.08
CA LYS A 133 28.87 0.92 6.94
C LYS A 133 28.08 0.96 5.63
N ASP A 134 27.16 0.03 5.45
CA ASP A 134 26.38 -0.09 4.21
C ASP A 134 25.10 0.74 4.27
N PHE A 135 24.47 0.83 5.44
CA PHE A 135 23.19 1.52 5.65
C PHE A 135 23.31 3.04 5.77
N HIS A 136 24.26 3.52 6.55
CA HIS A 136 24.35 4.96 6.86
C HIS A 136 24.59 5.85 5.63
N PRO A 137 25.44 5.50 4.66
CA PRO A 137 25.58 6.28 3.44
C PRO A 137 24.26 6.43 2.66
N VAL A 138 23.44 5.38 2.60
CA VAL A 138 22.12 5.43 1.97
C VAL A 138 21.21 6.43 2.69
N VAL A 139 21.21 6.43 4.03
CA VAL A 139 20.41 7.39 4.82
C VAL A 139 20.86 8.83 4.55
N LEU A 140 22.15 9.09 4.42
CA LEU A 140 22.67 10.43 4.12
C LEU A 140 22.28 10.87 2.71
N ASP A 141 22.44 10.00 1.73
CA ASP A 141 22.08 10.27 0.34
C ASP A 141 20.57 10.56 0.20
N VAL A 142 19.71 9.71 0.77
CA VAL A 142 18.26 9.91 0.77
C VAL A 142 17.88 11.23 1.47
N LYS A 143 18.54 11.57 2.57
CA LYS A 143 18.28 12.81 3.30
C LYS A 143 18.62 14.07 2.49
N GLU A 144 19.66 14.00 1.65
CA GLU A 144 20.13 15.12 0.84
C GLU A 144 19.41 15.20 -0.51
N ASN A 145 19.13 14.08 -1.14
CA ASN A 145 18.76 14.00 -2.55
C ASN A 145 17.32 13.53 -2.80
N ALA A 146 16.68 12.85 -1.84
CA ALA A 146 15.32 12.39 -2.06
C ALA A 146 14.31 13.55 -2.10
N GLU A 147 13.50 13.57 -3.13
CA GLU A 147 12.36 14.47 -3.20
C GLU A 147 11.32 14.09 -2.14
N ARG A 148 10.53 15.09 -1.73
CA ARG A 148 9.46 14.84 -0.76
C ARG A 148 8.34 14.03 -1.38
N GLU A 149 8.28 12.77 -1.00
CA GLU A 149 7.20 11.89 -1.42
C GLU A 149 5.85 12.41 -0.88
N SER A 150 4.95 12.73 -1.80
CA SER A 150 3.59 13.17 -1.50
C SER A 150 2.53 12.22 -2.04
N GLY A 151 2.97 11.10 -2.64
CA GLY A 151 2.08 10.19 -3.36
C GLY A 151 1.37 10.89 -4.53
N LYS A 152 2.04 11.87 -5.18
CA LYS A 152 1.46 12.61 -6.29
C LYS A 152 1.17 11.65 -7.45
N ARG A 153 -0.10 11.55 -7.84
CA ARG A 153 -0.55 10.78 -9.01
C ARG A 153 -1.27 11.71 -9.96
N ASN A 154 -0.80 11.77 -11.21
CA ASN A 154 -1.48 12.51 -12.27
C ASN A 154 -2.72 11.74 -12.71
N LEU A 155 -3.87 12.39 -12.74
CA LEU A 155 -5.16 11.86 -13.20
C LEU A 155 -5.45 12.19 -14.66
N GLY A 156 -4.78 13.21 -15.21
CA GLY A 156 -5.01 13.73 -16.54
C GLY A 156 -5.11 15.24 -16.55
N VAL A 157 -5.81 15.80 -17.53
CA VAL A 157 -6.01 17.24 -17.71
C VAL A 157 -7.48 17.63 -17.53
N HIS A 158 -7.70 18.79 -16.98
CA HIS A 158 -9.05 19.36 -16.85
C HIS A 158 -9.63 19.66 -18.24
N PRO A 159 -10.83 19.17 -18.57
CA PRO A 159 -11.37 19.22 -19.93
C PRO A 159 -11.58 20.63 -20.49
N GLU A 160 -11.87 21.62 -19.63
CA GLU A 160 -12.14 23.00 -20.07
C GLU A 160 -10.90 23.89 -20.00
N THR A 161 -10.07 23.74 -18.94
CA THR A 161 -8.93 24.63 -18.72
C THR A 161 -7.62 24.09 -19.23
N ASN A 162 -7.58 22.80 -19.62
CA ASN A 162 -6.39 22.05 -20.07
C ASN A 162 -5.24 22.06 -19.04
N ARG A 163 -5.55 22.26 -17.75
CA ARG A 163 -4.60 22.24 -16.64
C ARG A 163 -4.48 20.84 -16.07
N ASP A 164 -3.30 20.48 -15.59
CA ASP A 164 -3.06 19.17 -14.97
C ASP A 164 -3.93 18.96 -13.74
N VAL A 165 -4.50 17.78 -13.62
CA VAL A 165 -5.24 17.32 -12.45
C VAL A 165 -4.46 16.21 -11.78
N SER A 166 -4.12 16.39 -10.52
CA SER A 166 -3.38 15.40 -9.75
C SER A 166 -3.97 15.23 -8.35
N VAL A 167 -3.73 14.06 -7.76
CA VAL A 167 -4.00 13.81 -6.35
C VAL A 167 -2.69 13.65 -5.61
N ARG A 168 -2.67 14.06 -4.35
CA ARG A 168 -1.51 13.92 -3.47
C ARG A 168 -1.89 14.00 -2.00
N LEU A 169 -0.99 13.57 -1.13
CA LEU A 169 -1.12 13.79 0.30
C LEU A 169 -0.63 15.20 0.65
N GLY A 170 -1.53 16.04 1.13
CA GLY A 170 -1.22 17.37 1.63
C GLY A 170 -1.08 17.41 3.15
N LYS A 171 -0.86 18.63 3.69
CA LYS A 171 -0.73 18.85 5.15
C LYS A 171 -1.97 18.42 5.94
N PHE A 172 -3.13 18.51 5.33
CA PHE A 172 -4.43 18.25 5.96
C PHE A 172 -5.10 16.96 5.48
N GLY A 173 -4.36 16.11 4.78
CA GLY A 173 -4.85 14.83 4.24
C GLY A 173 -4.79 14.76 2.72
N PRO A 174 -5.39 13.70 2.15
CA PRO A 174 -5.45 13.51 0.70
C PRO A 174 -6.24 14.62 0.03
N MET A 175 -5.71 15.14 -1.10
CA MET A 175 -6.32 16.26 -1.83
C MET A 175 -6.16 16.12 -3.34
N VAL A 176 -7.07 16.71 -4.09
CA VAL A 176 -6.95 16.97 -5.51
C VAL A 176 -6.34 18.34 -5.73
N GLN A 177 -5.49 18.47 -6.72
CA GLN A 177 -4.91 19.73 -7.19
C GLN A 177 -5.16 19.86 -8.69
N ILE A 178 -5.69 21.03 -9.10
CA ILE A 178 -5.80 21.42 -10.51
C ILE A 178 -4.79 22.53 -10.80
N GLY A 179 -3.88 22.27 -11.73
CA GLY A 179 -2.78 23.16 -12.10
C GLY A 179 -1.56 23.00 -11.19
N ASN A 180 -0.47 23.67 -11.56
CA ASN A 180 0.80 23.66 -10.85
C ASN A 180 1.10 25.06 -10.28
N VAL A 181 2.06 25.13 -9.35
CA VAL A 181 2.49 26.41 -8.72
C VAL A 181 3.15 27.33 -9.74
N GLU A 182 3.67 26.77 -10.82
CA GLU A 182 4.36 27.47 -11.91
C GLU A 182 3.39 28.00 -12.98
N ASP A 183 2.11 27.64 -12.93
CA ASP A 183 1.09 28.12 -13.85
C ASP A 183 0.79 29.61 -13.60
N GLU A 184 0.32 30.33 -14.61
CA GLU A 184 -0.11 31.73 -14.49
C GLU A 184 -1.24 31.89 -13.48
N GLU A 185 -2.13 30.92 -13.41
CA GLU A 185 -3.22 30.87 -12.44
C GLU A 185 -2.84 30.01 -11.24
N LYS A 186 -3.21 30.46 -10.05
CA LYS A 186 -2.99 29.70 -8.82
C LYS A 186 -3.66 28.32 -8.89
N PRO A 187 -3.00 27.28 -8.37
CA PRO A 187 -3.60 25.96 -8.30
C PRO A 187 -4.84 25.95 -7.41
N LEU A 188 -5.83 25.18 -7.80
CA LEU A 188 -7.04 24.92 -7.03
C LEU A 188 -6.85 23.62 -6.24
N PHE A 189 -7.46 23.55 -5.06
CA PHE A 189 -7.37 22.39 -4.17
C PHE A 189 -8.74 21.99 -3.63
N ALA A 190 -9.01 20.69 -3.61
CA ALA A 190 -10.16 20.10 -2.93
C ALA A 190 -9.71 18.89 -2.11
N SER A 191 -10.24 18.72 -0.89
CA SER A 191 -9.97 17.53 -0.08
C SER A 191 -10.71 16.33 -0.64
N LEU A 192 -10.08 15.14 -0.63
CA LEU A 192 -10.80 13.92 -0.94
C LEU A 192 -11.83 13.62 0.16
N SER A 193 -12.96 13.04 -0.25
CA SER A 193 -13.93 12.49 0.68
C SER A 193 -13.33 11.29 1.43
N PRO A 194 -13.78 11.00 2.68
CA PRO A 194 -13.25 9.88 3.47
C PRO A 194 -13.37 8.50 2.80
N GLU A 195 -14.28 8.37 1.83
CA GLU A 195 -14.53 7.14 1.09
C GLU A 195 -13.61 6.98 -0.12
N MET A 196 -12.92 8.06 -0.53
CA MET A 196 -12.00 8.08 -1.66
C MET A 196 -10.56 7.80 -1.22
N GLN A 197 -9.83 7.03 -2.01
CA GLN A 197 -8.41 6.74 -1.77
C GLN A 197 -7.55 7.32 -2.88
N LEU A 198 -6.36 7.83 -2.53
CA LEU A 198 -5.38 8.36 -3.49
C LEU A 198 -5.10 7.40 -4.65
N GLY A 199 -5.00 6.10 -4.34
CA GLY A 199 -4.67 5.06 -5.31
C GLY A 199 -5.76 4.75 -6.33
N SER A 200 -7.03 5.00 -6.02
CA SER A 200 -8.17 4.56 -6.83
C SER A 200 -9.01 5.67 -7.44
N VAL A 201 -8.95 6.90 -6.90
CA VAL A 201 -9.76 8.02 -7.39
C VAL A 201 -9.52 8.28 -8.88
N THR A 202 -10.59 8.47 -9.62
CA THR A 202 -10.58 8.76 -11.07
C THR A 202 -10.59 10.26 -11.33
N LEU A 203 -10.23 10.67 -12.58
CA LEU A 203 -10.29 12.07 -12.99
C LEU A 203 -11.69 12.66 -12.80
N LYS A 204 -12.74 11.90 -13.18
CA LYS A 204 -14.11 12.34 -13.04
C LYS A 204 -14.49 12.61 -11.59
N GLU A 205 -14.26 11.66 -10.69
CA GLU A 205 -14.54 11.81 -9.26
C GLU A 205 -13.75 12.96 -8.64
N ALA A 206 -12.52 13.20 -9.10
CA ALA A 206 -11.70 14.32 -8.66
C ALA A 206 -12.28 15.67 -9.09
N LEU A 207 -12.80 15.77 -10.32
CA LEU A 207 -13.42 17.01 -10.83
C LEU A 207 -14.76 17.31 -10.14
N ASP A 208 -15.55 16.27 -9.85
CA ASP A 208 -16.84 16.40 -9.15
C ASP A 208 -16.66 17.09 -7.77
N LEU A 209 -15.48 17.00 -7.13
CA LEU A 209 -15.18 17.66 -5.86
C LEU A 209 -15.09 19.20 -5.96
N PHE A 210 -14.91 19.74 -7.16
CA PHE A 210 -14.88 21.20 -7.39
C PHE A 210 -16.21 21.77 -7.84
N GLU A 211 -17.19 20.94 -8.18
CA GLU A 211 -18.53 21.34 -8.57
C GLU A 211 -19.47 21.58 -7.36
N LEU A 212 -19.07 21.13 -6.16
CA LEU A 212 -19.85 21.32 -4.93
C LEU A 212 -19.68 22.76 -4.40
N PRO A 213 -20.79 23.44 -4.04
CA PRO A 213 -20.76 24.77 -3.49
C PRO A 213 -20.12 24.84 -2.10
#